data_7d0aa3e6830e5388b2fb6b3d7ce7b9c3
#
_entry.id   7d0aa3e6830e5388b2fb6b3d7ce7b9c3
#
_cell.length_a   1.000
_cell.length_b   1.000
_cell.length_c   1.000
_cell.angle_alpha   90.00
_cell.angle_beta   90.00
_cell.angle_gamma   90.00
#
_symmetry.space_group_name_H-M   'P 1'
#
loop_
_entity.id
_entity.type
_entity.pdbx_description
1 polymer ?
#
loop_
_entity_poly.entity_id
_entity_poly.type
_entity_poly.pdbx_seq_one_letter_code
_entity_poly.pdbx_strand_id
1 'polypeptide(L)'
;MKRVLFLLAALAYAGLGSAQSIEADTLPALPPHVYCEITAHHLPTHRNNGVLFDFGQKTEVLKYNYLTDAAGNRLLFNSGIEALNYMVCRGWEFVQAYASGDNNGLTHYLLRIAPARLTAEQRAALLAPPEREKPKPN
;
A
#
# COMPACT_ATOMS: atom_id res chain seq x y z
N MET A 1 35.48 51.94 -40.13
CA MET A 1 34.24 51.87 -39.30
C MET A 1 33.59 50.53 -39.52
N LYS A 2 33.82 49.56 -38.61
CA LYS A 2 33.27 48.21 -38.69
C LYS A 2 32.10 48.12 -37.69
N ARG A 3 30.87 47.99 -38.20
CA ARG A 3 29.68 47.76 -37.38
C ARG A 3 29.61 46.29 -37.03
N VAL A 4 29.74 45.95 -35.74
CA VAL A 4 29.55 44.64 -35.22
C VAL A 4 28.10 44.50 -34.86
N LEU A 5 27.40 43.61 -35.56
CA LEU A 5 25.98 43.26 -35.32
C LEU A 5 25.93 42.14 -34.26
N PHE A 6 25.48 42.44 -33.05
CA PHE A 6 25.19 41.44 -32.03
C PHE A 6 23.81 40.81 -32.30
N LEU A 7 23.82 39.54 -32.72
CA LEU A 7 22.64 38.72 -32.80
C LEU A 7 22.39 38.08 -31.41
N LEU A 8 21.41 38.58 -30.70
CA LEU A 8 20.87 37.94 -29.49
C LEU A 8 19.99 36.74 -29.90
N ALA A 9 20.51 35.54 -29.77
CA ALA A 9 19.73 34.31 -29.88
C ALA A 9 19.02 34.06 -28.53
N ALA A 10 17.73 34.38 -28.44
CA ALA A 10 16.90 33.99 -27.34
C ALA A 10 16.59 32.49 -27.44
N LEU A 11 17.27 31.66 -26.64
CA LEU A 11 16.87 30.27 -26.43
C LEU A 11 15.58 30.24 -25.61
N ALA A 12 14.45 30.02 -26.27
CA ALA A 12 13.22 29.65 -25.61
C ALA A 12 13.35 28.20 -25.13
N TYR A 13 13.64 28.02 -23.85
CA TYR A 13 13.54 26.73 -23.19
C TYR A 13 12.05 26.41 -23.00
N ALA A 14 11.42 25.78 -23.97
CA ALA A 14 10.14 25.13 -23.81
C ALA A 14 10.36 23.86 -23.00
N GLY A 15 10.27 23.97 -21.69
CA GLY A 15 10.20 22.82 -20.79
C GLY A 15 8.90 22.07 -21.04
N LEU A 16 8.91 21.14 -21.99
CA LEU A 16 7.87 20.12 -22.09
C LEU A 16 8.02 19.21 -20.90
N GLY A 17 7.28 19.50 -19.84
CA GLY A 17 7.04 18.55 -18.76
C GLY A 17 6.35 17.34 -19.34
N SER A 18 7.12 16.31 -19.71
CA SER A 18 6.58 15.01 -20.04
C SER A 18 5.94 14.44 -18.78
N ALA A 19 4.61 14.58 -18.67
CA ALA A 19 3.86 13.75 -17.75
C ALA A 19 4.12 12.31 -18.17
N GLN A 20 4.93 11.59 -17.40
CA GLN A 20 5.10 10.16 -17.59
C GLN A 20 3.76 9.50 -17.29
N SER A 21 2.98 9.21 -18.32
CA SER A 21 1.85 8.31 -18.21
C SER A 21 2.41 6.91 -17.97
N ILE A 22 2.30 6.44 -16.74
CA ILE A 22 2.53 5.02 -16.45
C ILE A 22 1.39 4.28 -17.15
N GLU A 23 1.71 3.54 -18.21
CA GLU A 23 0.72 2.67 -18.86
C GLU A 23 0.25 1.62 -17.87
N ALA A 24 -0.98 1.81 -17.37
CA ALA A 24 -1.59 0.93 -16.37
C ALA A 24 -2.11 -0.40 -16.96
N ASP A 25 -2.01 -0.61 -18.27
CA ASP A 25 -2.72 -1.72 -18.96
C ASP A 25 -1.87 -2.97 -19.23
N THR A 26 -0.58 -2.91 -19.11
CA THR A 26 0.25 -4.12 -19.13
C THR A 26 0.64 -4.46 -17.71
N LEU A 27 -0.10 -5.40 -17.10
CA LEU A 27 0.37 -6.00 -15.86
C LEU A 27 1.73 -6.64 -16.14
N PRO A 28 2.82 -6.12 -15.59
CA PRO A 28 4.12 -6.75 -15.71
C PRO A 28 4.05 -8.17 -15.11
N ALA A 29 5.07 -8.96 -15.36
CA ALA A 29 5.29 -10.20 -14.63
C ALA A 29 5.03 -9.96 -13.13
N LEU A 30 4.48 -10.97 -12.42
CA LEU A 30 4.17 -10.88 -10.99
C LEU A 30 5.25 -10.10 -10.25
N PRO A 31 4.87 -9.14 -9.40
CA PRO A 31 5.85 -8.39 -8.61
C PRO A 31 6.65 -9.36 -7.73
N PRO A 32 7.89 -9.04 -7.33
CA PRO A 32 8.68 -9.92 -6.47
C PRO A 32 8.02 -10.14 -5.10
N HIS A 33 7.28 -9.15 -4.62
CA HIS A 33 6.60 -9.22 -3.33
C HIS A 33 5.25 -8.50 -3.37
N VAL A 34 4.34 -8.98 -2.53
CA VAL A 34 3.12 -8.29 -2.10
C VAL A 34 3.31 -7.86 -0.65
N TYR A 35 2.75 -6.75 -0.26
CA TYR A 35 2.93 -6.15 1.06
C TYR A 35 1.63 -6.17 1.85
N CYS A 36 1.78 -6.22 3.17
CA CYS A 36 0.71 -6.04 4.15
C CYS A 36 1.22 -5.12 5.25
N GLU A 37 0.38 -4.23 5.71
CA GLU A 37 0.63 -3.46 6.91
C GLU A 37 -0.32 -3.90 8.03
N ILE A 38 0.25 -4.16 9.21
CA ILE A 38 -0.51 -4.34 10.44
C ILE A 38 -0.39 -3.06 11.23
N THR A 39 -1.51 -2.46 11.58
CA THR A 39 -1.57 -1.31 12.49
C THR A 39 -2.13 -1.76 13.83
N ALA A 40 -1.44 -1.45 14.92
CA ALA A 40 -1.87 -1.82 16.26
C ALA A 40 -1.66 -0.67 17.25
N HIS A 41 -2.58 -0.52 18.20
CA HIS A 41 -2.39 0.38 19.33
C HIS A 41 -1.30 -0.13 20.27
N HIS A 42 -0.48 0.79 20.79
CA HIS A 42 0.59 0.49 21.74
C HIS A 42 0.04 0.00 23.10
N LEU A 43 -1.14 0.44 23.50
CA LEU A 43 -1.72 0.11 24.79
C LEU A 43 -2.65 -1.10 24.68
N PRO A 44 -2.49 -2.12 25.55
CA PRO A 44 -3.35 -3.31 25.58
C PRO A 44 -4.70 -3.01 26.27
N THR A 45 -5.37 -1.92 25.92
CA THR A 45 -6.48 -1.40 26.71
C THR A 45 -7.79 -2.18 26.57
N HIS A 46 -7.95 -2.99 25.52
CA HIS A 46 -9.12 -3.89 25.39
C HIS A 46 -8.81 -5.02 24.44
N ARG A 47 -9.19 -6.23 24.81
CA ARG A 47 -9.30 -7.36 23.87
C ARG A 47 -10.09 -6.87 22.65
N ASN A 48 -9.50 -6.99 21.45
CA ASN A 48 -10.16 -6.78 20.16
C ASN A 48 -10.15 -5.38 19.56
N ASN A 49 -9.62 -4.38 20.21
CA ASN A 49 -9.61 -3.04 19.67
C ASN A 49 -8.23 -2.68 19.14
N GLY A 50 -8.12 -2.61 17.82
CA GLY A 50 -7.05 -1.87 17.23
C GLY A 50 -5.96 -2.66 16.55
N VAL A 51 -6.15 -3.92 16.19
CA VAL A 51 -5.28 -4.58 15.21
C VAL A 51 -6.00 -4.61 13.87
N LEU A 52 -5.45 -3.90 12.90
CA LEU A 52 -5.97 -3.74 11.55
C LEU A 52 -4.97 -4.28 10.55
N PHE A 53 -5.47 -4.80 9.42
CA PHE A 53 -4.65 -5.35 8.35
C PHE A 53 -4.96 -4.65 7.04
N ASP A 54 -3.95 -4.04 6.44
CA ASP A 54 -4.03 -3.42 5.13
C ASP A 54 -3.20 -4.22 4.13
N PHE A 55 -3.88 -4.85 3.17
CA PHE A 55 -3.30 -5.55 2.04
C PHE A 55 -3.47 -4.75 0.74
N GLY A 56 -3.87 -3.50 0.80
CA GLY A 56 -4.30 -2.72 -0.36
C GLY A 56 -5.69 -3.09 -0.87
N GLN A 57 -6.47 -3.85 -0.07
CA GLN A 57 -7.83 -4.23 -0.42
C GLN A 57 -8.76 -3.01 -0.41
N LYS A 58 -9.78 -3.05 -1.27
CA LYS A 58 -10.84 -2.05 -1.25
C LYS A 58 -11.59 -2.11 0.08
N THR A 59 -11.61 -1.01 0.80
CA THR A 59 -12.30 -0.87 2.07
C THR A 59 -13.47 0.09 1.91
N GLU A 60 -14.65 -0.30 2.38
CA GLU A 60 -15.76 0.64 2.54
C GLU A 60 -15.47 1.60 3.69
N VAL A 61 -15.85 2.87 3.52
CA VAL A 61 -15.74 3.89 4.57
C VAL A 61 -16.37 3.35 5.86
N LEU A 62 -15.66 3.43 6.99
CA LEU A 62 -16.06 2.99 8.32
C LEU A 62 -16.02 1.46 8.57
N LYS A 63 -15.57 0.64 7.63
CA LYS A 63 -15.25 -0.76 7.90
C LYS A 63 -13.78 -0.92 8.20
N TYR A 64 -13.50 -1.57 9.32
CA TYR A 64 -12.13 -1.92 9.70
C TYR A 64 -11.70 -3.21 8.99
N ASN A 65 -10.43 -3.25 8.62
CA ASN A 65 -9.82 -4.41 7.97
C ASN A 65 -9.41 -5.45 9.02
N TYR A 66 -10.21 -6.48 9.18
CA TYR A 66 -9.94 -7.60 10.07
C TYR A 66 -9.63 -8.86 9.28
N LEU A 67 -8.86 -9.76 9.86
CA LEU A 67 -8.77 -11.12 9.37
C LEU A 67 -9.96 -11.94 9.86
N THR A 68 -10.40 -12.87 9.02
CA THR A 68 -11.43 -13.85 9.35
C THR A 68 -10.92 -15.27 9.18
N ASP A 69 -11.51 -16.19 9.90
CA ASP A 69 -11.32 -17.62 9.68
C ASP A 69 -12.11 -18.12 8.45
N ALA A 70 -11.99 -19.41 8.14
CA ALA A 70 -12.70 -20.02 7.01
C ALA A 70 -14.24 -20.01 7.16
N ALA A 71 -14.75 -19.85 8.38
CA ALA A 71 -16.17 -19.73 8.67
C ALA A 71 -16.67 -18.26 8.63
N GLY A 72 -15.76 -17.31 8.36
CA GLY A 72 -16.07 -15.89 8.32
C GLY A 72 -16.06 -15.19 9.68
N ASN A 73 -15.66 -15.87 10.75
CA ASN A 73 -15.54 -15.26 12.07
C ASN A 73 -14.28 -14.40 12.14
N ARG A 74 -14.41 -13.23 12.74
CA ARG A 74 -13.28 -12.33 12.97
C ARG A 74 -12.24 -12.97 13.89
N LEU A 75 -10.99 -12.93 13.48
CA LEU A 75 -9.85 -13.28 14.33
C LEU A 75 -9.53 -12.12 15.28
N LEU A 76 -9.31 -12.46 16.52
CA LEU A 76 -9.07 -11.49 17.60
C LEU A 76 -7.61 -11.62 18.07
N PHE A 77 -6.88 -10.52 18.04
CA PHE A 77 -5.48 -10.45 18.47
C PHE A 77 -5.35 -9.57 19.72
N ASN A 78 -4.59 -10.04 20.71
CA ASN A 78 -4.35 -9.27 21.93
C ASN A 78 -3.34 -8.13 21.69
N SER A 79 -2.51 -8.25 20.68
CA SER A 79 -1.46 -7.26 20.38
C SER A 79 -1.03 -7.31 18.91
N GLY A 80 -0.35 -6.26 18.44
CA GLY A 80 0.28 -6.25 17.14
C GLY A 80 1.36 -7.33 16.99
N ILE A 81 2.04 -7.70 18.07
CA ILE A 81 3.05 -8.78 18.05
C ILE A 81 2.40 -10.15 17.85
N GLU A 82 1.24 -10.40 18.48
CA GLU A 82 0.52 -11.65 18.23
C GLU A 82 0.07 -11.74 16.76
N ALA A 83 -0.45 -10.66 16.21
CA ALA A 83 -0.82 -10.57 14.81
C ALA A 83 0.40 -10.77 13.89
N LEU A 84 1.54 -10.14 14.21
CA LEU A 84 2.79 -10.32 13.48
C LEU A 84 3.22 -11.79 13.46
N ASN A 85 3.26 -12.44 14.62
CA ASN A 85 3.62 -13.86 14.73
C ASN A 85 2.65 -14.75 13.94
N TYR A 86 1.36 -14.46 14.00
CA TYR A 86 0.33 -15.17 13.22
C TYR A 86 0.62 -15.09 11.71
N MET A 87 1.01 -13.94 11.20
CA MET A 87 1.32 -13.73 9.78
C MET A 87 2.65 -14.38 9.39
N VAL A 88 3.67 -14.27 10.23
CA VAL A 88 5.00 -14.87 9.98
C VAL A 88 4.88 -16.39 9.91
N CYS A 89 4.10 -17.03 10.79
CA CYS A 89 3.82 -18.47 10.72
C CYS A 89 3.12 -18.90 9.42
N ARG A 90 2.53 -17.96 8.69
CA ARG A 90 1.87 -18.18 7.38
C ARG A 90 2.73 -17.79 6.19
N GLY A 91 4.00 -17.51 6.45
CA GLY A 91 5.01 -17.28 5.41
C GLY A 91 5.20 -15.83 5.01
N TRP A 92 4.58 -14.90 5.73
CA TRP A 92 4.90 -13.49 5.60
C TRP A 92 6.24 -13.19 6.25
N GLU A 93 7.01 -12.29 5.66
CA GLU A 93 8.30 -11.85 6.16
C GLU A 93 8.14 -10.46 6.77
N PHE A 94 8.65 -10.28 7.98
CA PHE A 94 8.72 -8.95 8.60
C PHE A 94 9.76 -8.09 7.87
N VAL A 95 9.40 -6.86 7.54
CA VAL A 95 10.29 -5.89 6.88
C VAL A 95 10.75 -4.84 7.88
N GLN A 96 9.82 -4.13 8.50
CA GLN A 96 10.12 -3.08 9.46
C GLN A 96 8.91 -2.77 10.35
N ALA A 97 9.17 -2.08 11.45
CA ALA A 97 8.14 -1.45 12.27
C ALA A 97 8.46 0.04 12.45
N TYR A 98 7.40 0.84 12.55
CA TYR A 98 7.50 2.27 12.83
C TYR A 98 6.30 2.73 13.64
N ALA A 99 6.48 3.83 14.39
CA ALA A 99 5.38 4.46 15.11
C ALA A 99 4.89 5.70 14.36
N SER A 100 3.59 5.92 14.30
CA SER A 100 3.06 7.19 13.83
C SER A 100 3.20 8.23 14.94
N GLY A 101 3.71 9.43 14.55
CA GLY A 101 4.27 10.43 15.46
C GLY A 101 3.32 11.16 16.39
N ASP A 102 2.04 10.81 16.45
CA ASP A 102 1.08 11.44 17.33
C ASP A 102 0.82 10.61 18.59
N ASN A 103 0.37 11.27 19.64
CA ASN A 103 0.11 10.71 20.98
C ASN A 103 -0.85 9.51 21.04
N ASN A 104 -1.31 9.02 19.90
CA ASN A 104 -2.25 7.90 19.80
C ASN A 104 -1.60 6.51 19.90
N GLY A 105 -0.27 6.44 19.98
CA GLY A 105 0.44 5.20 20.26
C GLY A 105 0.20 4.08 19.23
N LEU A 106 0.09 4.41 17.94
CA LEU A 106 -0.03 3.42 16.87
C LEU A 106 1.36 2.93 16.46
N THR A 107 1.49 1.61 16.37
CA THR A 107 2.65 0.95 15.78
C THR A 107 2.22 0.27 14.50
N HIS A 108 3.00 0.48 13.46
CA HIS A 108 2.83 -0.11 12.14
C HIS A 108 3.89 -1.18 11.93
N TYR A 109 3.50 -2.34 11.42
CA TYR A 109 4.39 -3.44 11.06
C TYR A 109 4.21 -3.71 9.57
N LEU A 110 5.25 -3.49 8.79
CA LEU A 110 5.25 -3.80 7.37
C LEU A 110 5.76 -5.21 7.15
N LEU A 111 4.99 -6.00 6.42
CA LEU A 111 5.30 -7.37 6.03
C LEU A 111 5.27 -7.50 4.51
N ARG A 112 5.92 -8.54 4.01
CA ARG A 112 5.89 -8.91 2.59
C ARG A 112 5.79 -10.42 2.43
N ILE A 113 5.30 -10.84 1.28
CA ILE A 113 5.28 -12.25 0.87
C ILE A 113 5.54 -12.37 -0.63
N ALA A 114 6.23 -13.42 -1.05
CA ALA A 114 6.34 -13.72 -2.48
C ALA A 114 4.98 -14.18 -3.03
N PRO A 115 4.47 -13.61 -4.15
CA PRO A 115 3.16 -13.96 -4.69
C PRO A 115 2.99 -15.46 -5.00
N ALA A 116 4.07 -16.17 -5.27
CA ALA A 116 4.05 -17.63 -5.49
C ALA A 116 3.58 -18.41 -4.26
N ARG A 117 3.65 -17.84 -3.07
CA ARG A 117 3.20 -18.45 -1.80
C ARG A 117 1.72 -18.22 -1.52
N LEU A 118 1.07 -17.38 -2.29
CA LEU A 118 -0.36 -17.06 -2.17
C LEU A 118 -1.18 -18.01 -3.06
N THR A 119 -2.43 -18.27 -2.68
CA THR A 119 -3.38 -18.96 -3.56
C THR A 119 -3.70 -18.10 -4.79
N ALA A 120 -4.23 -18.71 -5.85
CA ALA A 120 -4.63 -17.97 -7.05
C ALA A 120 -5.69 -16.90 -6.73
N GLU A 121 -6.62 -17.21 -5.83
CA GLU A 121 -7.66 -16.28 -5.38
C GLU A 121 -7.08 -15.09 -4.60
N GLN A 122 -6.17 -15.36 -3.66
CA GLN A 122 -5.47 -14.31 -2.92
C GLN A 122 -4.67 -13.40 -3.84
N ARG A 123 -3.95 -13.97 -4.82
CA ARG A 123 -3.22 -13.17 -5.81
C ARG A 123 -4.16 -12.28 -6.63
N ALA A 124 -5.27 -12.83 -7.10
CA ALA A 124 -6.25 -12.05 -7.88
C ALA A 124 -6.82 -10.89 -7.07
N ALA A 125 -7.12 -11.10 -5.78
CA ALA A 125 -7.64 -10.06 -4.91
C ALA A 125 -6.60 -8.96 -4.61
N LEU A 126 -5.35 -9.34 -4.31
CA LEU A 126 -4.30 -8.41 -3.89
C LEU A 126 -3.64 -7.67 -5.06
N LEU A 127 -3.66 -8.23 -6.26
CA LEU A 127 -3.06 -7.65 -7.46
C LEU A 127 -4.11 -7.09 -8.43
N ALA A 128 -5.37 -6.97 -7.98
CA ALA A 128 -6.42 -6.35 -8.77
C ALA A 128 -6.06 -4.89 -9.12
N PRO A 129 -6.31 -4.44 -10.35
CA PRO A 129 -6.04 -3.06 -10.72
C PRO A 129 -6.93 -2.11 -9.91
N PRO A 130 -6.46 -0.89 -9.61
CA PRO A 130 -7.25 0.11 -8.92
C PRO A 130 -8.47 0.52 -9.76
N GLU A 131 -9.55 0.93 -9.09
CA GLU A 131 -10.71 1.50 -9.79
C GLU A 131 -10.33 2.81 -10.49
N ARG A 132 -10.83 2.95 -11.72
CA ARG A 132 -10.69 4.20 -12.48
C ARG A 132 -11.83 5.14 -12.14
N GLU A 133 -11.52 6.42 -11.96
CA GLU A 133 -12.54 7.46 -11.84
C GLU A 133 -13.36 7.53 -13.14
N LYS A 134 -14.68 7.46 -13.02
CA LYS A 134 -15.56 7.65 -14.18
C LYS A 134 -15.51 9.12 -14.62
N PRO A 135 -15.41 9.40 -15.93
CA PRO A 135 -15.49 10.77 -16.41
C PRO A 135 -16.79 11.41 -15.92
N LYS A 136 -16.71 12.61 -15.37
CA LYS A 136 -17.92 13.36 -15.03
C LYS A 136 -18.68 13.66 -16.32
N PRO A 137 -19.99 13.39 -16.38
CA PRO A 137 -20.80 13.79 -17.54
C PRO A 137 -20.76 15.33 -17.62
N ASN A 138 -20.46 15.84 -18.81
CA ASN A 138 -20.51 17.27 -19.14
C ASN A 138 -21.93 17.79 -19.04
#